data_929952ad4ef4ea1a32b93f7fd4f26ba4
#
_entry.id   929952ad4ef4ea1a32b93f7fd4f26ba4
#
_cell.length_a   1.000
_cell.length_b   1.000
_cell.length_c   1.000
_cell.angle_alpha   90.00
_cell.angle_beta   90.00
_cell.angle_gamma   90.00
#
_symmetry.space_group_name_H-M   'P 1'
#
loop_
_entity.id
_entity.type
_entity.pdbx_description
1 polymer ?
#
loop_
_entity_poly.entity_id
_entity_poly.type
_entity_poly.pdbx_seq_one_letter_code
_entity_poly.pdbx_strand_id
1 'polypeptide(L)'
;MANNLMVFSGNANRALAESISRHIGIPLGDAAISKFSDGEISVEIKENVRGKDVFIIQSTCAPTNDSLMELLLMSDAMHRASANRITAVIPYFGYARQDRRVRSARVAISAKVVADMIGTVGVHRVLTVDLHAEQIQGFFSIPVDNVYGSPVLTDDIERQHYENLIVVSPDVGGVVRARAVAKQLNVDLAIIDKRRPQANEAQVMHIIGEVSGRTCLIVDDMVDTAGTLCKAATALKEHGAAKVIAYCTHPVLSGNAMQNISNSDLDSLVVTDTIPLSKEFTNCPRVRQLSLAKLLAESIRRVSNEESISAMFENT
;
A
#
# COMPACT_ATOMS: atom_id res chain seq x y z
N MET A 1 -11.73 -13.56 25.47
CA MET A 1 -12.00 -12.76 24.28
C MET A 1 -11.37 -13.29 22.98
N ALA A 2 -10.27 -14.02 23.00
CA ALA A 2 -9.67 -14.61 21.78
C ALA A 2 -10.52 -15.64 21.01
N ASN A 3 -11.64 -16.10 21.56
CA ASN A 3 -12.42 -17.20 21.00
C ASN A 3 -13.40 -16.80 19.87
N ASN A 4 -13.45 -15.53 19.48
CA ASN A 4 -14.40 -15.05 18.48
C ASN A 4 -13.77 -14.51 17.19
N LEU A 5 -12.46 -14.23 17.20
CA LEU A 5 -11.71 -13.73 16.06
C LEU A 5 -11.30 -14.86 15.12
N MET A 6 -11.57 -14.71 13.84
CA MET A 6 -11.07 -15.58 12.77
C MET A 6 -10.44 -14.75 11.66
N VAL A 7 -9.34 -15.23 11.12
CA VAL A 7 -8.62 -14.56 10.02
C VAL A 7 -8.55 -15.50 8.83
N PHE A 8 -8.94 -15.02 7.68
CA PHE A 8 -8.90 -15.74 6.41
C PHE A 8 -8.01 -15.00 5.40
N SER A 9 -7.45 -15.71 4.47
CA SER A 9 -6.63 -15.16 3.40
C SER A 9 -7.23 -15.44 2.03
N GLY A 10 -7.30 -14.43 1.17
CA GLY A 10 -7.40 -14.66 -0.27
C GLY A 10 -6.04 -15.10 -0.84
N ASN A 11 -5.97 -15.25 -2.16
CA ASN A 11 -4.77 -15.75 -2.85
C ASN A 11 -3.73 -14.68 -3.14
N ALA A 12 -4.08 -13.40 -3.13
CA ALA A 12 -3.20 -12.33 -3.62
C ALA A 12 -1.90 -12.19 -2.80
N ASN A 13 -1.95 -12.40 -1.46
CA ASN A 13 -0.77 -12.25 -0.61
C ASN A 13 -0.84 -13.15 0.64
N ARG A 14 -0.84 -14.45 0.41
CA ARG A 14 -0.95 -15.44 1.48
C ARG A 14 0.22 -15.38 2.47
N ALA A 15 1.43 -15.07 1.99
CA ALA A 15 2.62 -14.97 2.85
C ALA A 15 2.46 -13.87 3.91
N LEU A 16 1.93 -12.70 3.54
CA LEU A 16 1.62 -11.63 4.48
C LEU A 16 0.53 -12.06 5.47
N ALA A 17 -0.55 -12.70 4.99
CA ALA A 17 -1.63 -13.18 5.84
C ALA A 17 -1.14 -14.22 6.87
N GLU A 18 -0.28 -15.15 6.48
CA GLU A 18 0.35 -16.12 7.38
C GLU A 18 1.27 -15.44 8.40
N SER A 19 1.98 -14.39 8.00
CA SER A 19 2.80 -13.61 8.92
C SER A 19 1.95 -12.83 9.93
N ILE A 20 0.87 -12.20 9.49
CA ILE A 20 -0.12 -11.52 10.36
C ILE A 20 -0.71 -12.52 11.37
N SER A 21 -1.16 -13.68 10.89
CA SER A 21 -1.73 -14.75 11.70
C SER A 21 -0.78 -15.21 12.81
N ARG A 22 0.50 -15.39 12.50
CA ARG A 22 1.54 -15.71 13.50
C ARG A 22 1.68 -14.60 14.56
N HIS A 23 1.64 -13.34 14.17
CA HIS A 23 1.73 -12.22 15.13
C HIS A 23 0.49 -12.10 16.03
N ILE A 24 -0.70 -12.44 15.51
CA ILE A 24 -1.94 -12.48 16.32
C ILE A 24 -1.95 -13.72 17.23
N GLY A 25 -1.28 -14.81 16.85
CA GLY A 25 -1.24 -16.07 17.60
C GLY A 25 -2.43 -16.99 17.31
N ILE A 26 -3.08 -16.86 16.16
CA ILE A 26 -4.19 -17.74 15.71
C ILE A 26 -3.89 -18.29 14.31
N PRO A 27 -4.34 -19.50 13.94
CA PRO A 27 -4.18 -20.01 12.59
C PRO A 27 -5.06 -19.25 11.59
N LEU A 28 -4.69 -19.30 10.31
CA LEU A 28 -5.61 -18.90 9.24
C LEU A 28 -6.77 -19.89 9.14
N GLY A 29 -7.96 -19.35 8.94
CA GLY A 29 -9.15 -20.15 8.69
C GLY A 29 -9.07 -20.89 7.34
N ASP A 30 -9.71 -22.06 7.28
CA ASP A 30 -9.70 -22.89 6.08
C ASP A 30 -10.78 -22.42 5.08
N ALA A 31 -10.30 -21.99 3.91
CA ALA A 31 -11.12 -21.61 2.77
C ALA A 31 -10.46 -22.12 1.48
N ALA A 32 -11.26 -22.70 0.60
CA ALA A 32 -10.82 -23.07 -0.74
C ALA A 32 -11.22 -21.96 -1.72
N ILE A 33 -10.21 -21.39 -2.40
CA ILE A 33 -10.39 -20.38 -3.43
C ILE A 33 -9.72 -20.90 -4.70
N SER A 34 -10.51 -21.09 -5.74
CA SER A 34 -10.06 -21.67 -7.01
C SER A 34 -10.73 -20.96 -8.19
N LYS A 35 -10.43 -21.41 -9.38
CA LYS A 35 -11.09 -20.97 -10.62
C LYS A 35 -11.72 -22.17 -11.32
N PHE A 36 -12.90 -21.95 -11.89
CA PHE A 36 -13.45 -22.84 -12.88
C PHE A 36 -12.66 -22.77 -14.20
N SER A 37 -12.92 -23.70 -15.10
CA SER A 37 -12.21 -23.79 -16.38
C SER A 37 -12.41 -22.57 -17.30
N ASP A 38 -13.52 -21.85 -17.12
CA ASP A 38 -13.86 -20.61 -17.83
C ASP A 38 -13.26 -19.35 -17.18
N GLY A 39 -12.61 -19.51 -16.01
CA GLY A 39 -11.94 -18.43 -15.28
C GLY A 39 -12.77 -17.81 -14.16
N GLU A 40 -14.03 -18.19 -13.97
CA GLU A 40 -14.82 -17.75 -12.84
C GLU A 40 -14.22 -18.20 -11.50
N ILE A 41 -14.29 -17.35 -10.49
CA ILE A 41 -13.75 -17.63 -9.16
C ILE A 41 -14.77 -18.43 -8.36
N SER A 42 -14.30 -19.50 -7.72
CA SER A 42 -15.05 -20.33 -6.78
C SER A 42 -14.47 -20.15 -5.38
N VAL A 43 -15.36 -19.93 -4.40
CA VAL A 43 -15.01 -19.78 -2.98
C VAL A 43 -15.84 -20.74 -2.15
N GLU A 44 -15.17 -21.49 -1.27
CA GLU A 44 -15.81 -22.33 -0.25
C GLU A 44 -15.15 -22.06 1.12
N ILE A 45 -15.98 -21.67 2.11
CA ILE A 45 -15.54 -21.52 3.50
C ILE A 45 -15.75 -22.86 4.20
N LYS A 46 -14.69 -23.48 4.71
CA LYS A 46 -14.72 -24.83 5.28
C LYS A 46 -14.86 -24.85 6.80
N GLU A 47 -14.89 -23.67 7.42
CA GLU A 47 -15.05 -23.54 8.87
C GLU A 47 -16.37 -22.87 9.24
N ASN A 48 -16.84 -23.12 10.46
CA ASN A 48 -18.03 -22.48 10.99
C ASN A 48 -17.71 -21.05 11.46
N VAL A 49 -18.19 -20.07 10.71
CA VAL A 49 -18.00 -18.64 10.98
C VAL A 49 -19.21 -17.98 11.65
N ARG A 50 -20.26 -18.74 11.99
CA ARG A 50 -21.47 -18.20 12.59
C ARG A 50 -21.17 -17.46 13.89
N GLY A 51 -21.60 -16.20 13.95
CA GLY A 51 -21.40 -15.33 15.11
C GLY A 51 -19.95 -14.90 15.36
N LYS A 52 -19.02 -15.18 14.43
CA LYS A 52 -17.60 -14.83 14.55
C LYS A 52 -17.31 -13.41 14.04
N ASP A 53 -16.24 -12.83 14.56
CA ASP A 53 -15.59 -11.61 14.05
C ASP A 53 -14.54 -12.03 13.02
N VAL A 54 -14.83 -11.83 11.74
CA VAL A 54 -14.06 -12.37 10.64
C VAL A 54 -13.26 -11.27 9.95
N PHE A 55 -11.98 -11.51 9.76
CA PHE A 55 -11.07 -10.65 9.01
C PHE A 55 -10.61 -11.38 7.74
N ILE A 56 -10.84 -10.76 6.58
CA ILE A 56 -10.43 -11.29 5.27
C ILE A 56 -9.23 -10.47 4.78
N ILE A 57 -8.06 -11.07 4.74
CA ILE A 57 -6.84 -10.41 4.27
C ILE A 57 -6.70 -10.66 2.77
N GLN A 58 -6.84 -9.59 1.97
CA GLN A 58 -6.72 -9.66 0.52
C GLN A 58 -6.28 -8.32 -0.07
N SER A 59 -5.07 -8.24 -0.58
CA SER A 59 -4.64 -7.12 -1.42
C SER A 59 -5.34 -7.18 -2.78
N THR A 60 -5.89 -6.06 -3.25
CA THR A 60 -6.50 -6.02 -4.59
C THR A 60 -5.49 -5.62 -5.66
N CYS A 61 -4.30 -6.26 -5.60
CA CYS A 61 -3.20 -6.15 -6.56
C CYS A 61 -3.38 -7.09 -7.76
N ALA A 62 -2.47 -7.04 -8.70
CA ALA A 62 -2.51 -7.88 -9.90
C ALA A 62 -2.44 -9.40 -9.56
N PRO A 63 -3.29 -10.20 -10.21
CA PRO A 63 -4.33 -9.86 -11.18
C PRO A 63 -5.52 -9.16 -10.53
N THR A 64 -5.64 -7.86 -10.74
CA THR A 64 -6.47 -6.96 -9.91
C THR A 64 -7.95 -7.33 -9.89
N ASN A 65 -8.51 -7.71 -11.05
CA ASN A 65 -9.92 -8.09 -11.14
C ASN A 65 -10.21 -9.38 -10.38
N ASP A 66 -9.33 -10.36 -10.47
CA ASP A 66 -9.46 -11.64 -9.77
C ASP A 66 -9.34 -11.42 -8.26
N SER A 67 -8.33 -10.67 -7.83
CA SER A 67 -8.09 -10.37 -6.41
C SER A 67 -9.26 -9.61 -5.78
N LEU A 68 -9.88 -8.68 -6.53
CA LEU A 68 -11.08 -7.99 -6.08
C LEU A 68 -12.27 -8.95 -6.01
N MET A 69 -12.49 -9.76 -7.04
CA MET A 69 -13.61 -10.71 -7.07
C MET A 69 -13.48 -11.77 -5.97
N GLU A 70 -12.27 -12.27 -5.68
CA GLU A 70 -12.04 -13.17 -4.53
C GLU A 70 -12.52 -12.52 -3.22
N LEU A 71 -12.14 -11.27 -2.97
CA LEU A 71 -12.56 -10.53 -1.77
C LEU A 71 -14.08 -10.43 -1.68
N LEU A 72 -14.76 -10.08 -2.79
CA LEU A 72 -16.21 -9.91 -2.82
C LEU A 72 -16.93 -11.24 -2.55
N LEU A 73 -16.50 -12.31 -3.21
CA LEU A 73 -17.12 -13.64 -3.04
C LEU A 73 -16.85 -14.24 -1.66
N MET A 74 -15.64 -14.05 -1.11
CA MET A 74 -15.34 -14.45 0.28
C MET A 74 -16.25 -13.71 1.26
N SER A 75 -16.44 -12.41 1.08
CA SER A 75 -17.30 -11.58 1.93
C SER A 75 -18.75 -12.03 1.88
N ASP A 76 -19.30 -12.27 0.70
CA ASP A 76 -20.68 -12.80 0.54
C ASP A 76 -20.83 -14.19 1.17
N ALA A 77 -19.86 -15.09 0.97
CA ALA A 77 -19.88 -16.42 1.58
C ALA A 77 -19.89 -16.35 3.12
N MET A 78 -19.05 -15.49 3.73
CA MET A 78 -19.02 -15.24 5.18
C MET A 78 -20.34 -14.66 5.68
N HIS A 79 -20.90 -13.68 4.94
CA HIS A 79 -22.19 -13.06 5.27
C HIS A 79 -23.31 -14.09 5.26
N ARG A 80 -23.40 -14.94 4.23
CA ARG A 80 -24.41 -16.02 4.14
C ARG A 80 -24.19 -17.11 5.18
N ALA A 81 -22.96 -17.33 5.62
CA ALA A 81 -22.65 -18.24 6.72
C ALA A 81 -22.91 -17.62 8.11
N SER A 82 -23.50 -16.42 8.18
CA SER A 82 -23.88 -15.70 9.40
C SER A 82 -22.69 -15.29 10.27
N ALA A 83 -21.58 -14.88 9.68
CA ALA A 83 -20.55 -14.16 10.42
C ALA A 83 -21.16 -12.92 11.08
N ASN A 84 -20.74 -12.60 12.30
CA ASN A 84 -21.31 -11.47 13.05
C ASN A 84 -20.78 -10.13 12.52
N ARG A 85 -19.49 -10.07 12.26
CA ARG A 85 -18.82 -8.89 11.69
C ARG A 85 -17.80 -9.37 10.65
N ILE A 86 -17.72 -8.68 9.52
CA ILE A 86 -16.77 -8.95 8.45
C ILE A 86 -15.93 -7.69 8.23
N THR A 87 -14.62 -7.79 8.46
CA THR A 87 -13.65 -6.73 8.16
C THR A 87 -12.81 -7.14 6.98
N ALA A 88 -12.86 -6.36 5.90
CA ALA A 88 -11.96 -6.50 4.76
C ALA A 88 -10.63 -5.82 5.07
N VAL A 89 -9.57 -6.61 5.23
CA VAL A 89 -8.19 -6.13 5.41
C VAL A 89 -7.54 -6.10 4.04
N ILE A 90 -7.36 -4.91 3.50
CA ILE A 90 -6.89 -4.67 2.13
C ILE A 90 -5.54 -3.95 2.19
N PRO A 91 -4.41 -4.66 2.34
CA PRO A 91 -3.10 -4.02 2.47
C PRO A 91 -2.76 -3.10 1.30
N TYR A 92 -3.18 -3.46 0.09
CA TYR A 92 -3.15 -2.59 -1.09
C TYR A 92 -4.54 -2.48 -1.71
N PHE A 93 -5.09 -1.25 -1.73
CA PHE A 93 -6.37 -0.94 -2.35
C PHE A 93 -6.16 -0.58 -3.83
N GLY A 94 -6.45 -1.51 -4.71
CA GLY A 94 -6.40 -1.31 -6.16
C GLY A 94 -7.48 -0.34 -6.65
N TYR A 95 -7.35 0.15 -7.89
CA TYR A 95 -8.23 1.17 -8.50
C TYR A 95 -8.20 2.54 -7.81
N ALA A 96 -7.36 2.76 -6.79
CA ALA A 96 -7.27 4.00 -6.03
C ALA A 96 -6.82 5.23 -6.85
N ARG A 97 -6.11 5.02 -7.97
CA ARG A 97 -5.56 6.11 -8.80
C ARG A 97 -6.61 6.92 -9.56
N GLN A 98 -7.82 6.40 -9.72
CA GLN A 98 -8.97 7.12 -10.29
C GLN A 98 -9.94 7.51 -9.17
N ASP A 99 -9.52 8.47 -8.35
CA ASP A 99 -10.22 8.98 -7.17
C ASP A 99 -11.08 10.22 -7.45
N ARG A 100 -10.91 10.81 -8.63
CA ARG A 100 -11.60 12.06 -9.04
C ARG A 100 -11.81 12.14 -10.53
N ARG A 101 -12.79 12.96 -10.92
CA ARG A 101 -13.03 13.27 -12.32
C ARG A 101 -12.11 14.40 -12.79
N VAL A 102 -11.40 14.18 -13.88
CA VAL A 102 -10.63 15.21 -14.57
C VAL A 102 -11.60 16.10 -15.37
N ARG A 103 -11.44 17.43 -15.30
CA ARG A 103 -12.38 18.42 -15.87
C ARG A 103 -12.72 18.21 -17.35
N SER A 104 -11.76 17.75 -18.15
CA SER A 104 -11.90 17.62 -19.61
C SER A 104 -12.28 16.20 -20.07
N ALA A 105 -12.46 15.22 -19.16
CA ALA A 105 -12.65 13.83 -19.52
C ALA A 105 -13.94 13.24 -18.92
N ARG A 106 -14.56 12.33 -19.67
CA ARG A 106 -15.68 11.51 -19.21
C ARG A 106 -15.13 10.18 -18.74
N VAL A 107 -14.64 10.14 -17.50
CA VAL A 107 -14.00 8.97 -16.88
C VAL A 107 -14.79 8.50 -15.68
N ALA A 108 -14.65 7.21 -15.34
CA ALA A 108 -15.16 6.67 -14.09
C ALA A 108 -14.35 7.20 -12.91
N ILE A 109 -14.95 7.21 -11.72
CA ILE A 109 -14.25 7.28 -10.43
C ILE A 109 -14.17 5.86 -9.92
N SER A 110 -13.15 5.13 -10.38
CA SER A 110 -13.05 3.67 -10.16
C SER A 110 -12.93 3.32 -8.67
N ALA A 111 -12.26 4.17 -7.89
CA ALA A 111 -12.17 4.00 -6.43
C ALA A 111 -13.56 4.01 -5.77
N LYS A 112 -14.49 4.86 -6.24
CA LYS A 112 -15.88 4.89 -5.74
C LYS A 112 -16.65 3.63 -6.12
N VAL A 113 -16.51 3.17 -7.37
CA VAL A 113 -17.18 1.94 -7.83
C VAL A 113 -16.74 0.74 -6.99
N VAL A 114 -15.43 0.58 -6.76
CA VAL A 114 -14.90 -0.51 -5.93
C VAL A 114 -15.37 -0.39 -4.48
N ALA A 115 -15.38 0.82 -3.91
CA ALA A 115 -15.88 1.05 -2.57
C ALA A 115 -17.36 0.62 -2.41
N ASP A 116 -18.21 0.94 -3.39
CA ASP A 116 -19.63 0.54 -3.40
C ASP A 116 -19.78 -0.98 -3.50
N MET A 117 -19.01 -1.64 -4.36
CA MET A 117 -19.02 -3.10 -4.50
C MET A 117 -18.70 -3.78 -3.17
N ILE A 118 -17.62 -3.33 -2.49
CA ILE A 118 -17.22 -3.87 -1.19
C ILE A 118 -18.30 -3.65 -0.12
N GLY A 119 -18.91 -2.46 -0.08
CA GLY A 119 -19.99 -2.16 0.86
C GLY A 119 -21.26 -2.98 0.63
N THR A 120 -21.51 -3.44 -0.60
CA THR A 120 -22.73 -4.17 -0.98
C THR A 120 -22.70 -5.65 -0.58
N VAL A 121 -21.53 -6.26 -0.43
CA VAL A 121 -21.37 -7.72 -0.20
C VAL A 121 -21.29 -8.09 1.29
N GLY A 122 -21.78 -7.23 2.18
CA GLY A 122 -21.86 -7.54 3.61
C GLY A 122 -20.59 -7.26 4.42
N VAL A 123 -19.64 -6.52 3.86
CA VAL A 123 -18.50 -6.01 4.63
C VAL A 123 -18.97 -4.90 5.58
N HIS A 124 -18.55 -4.97 6.84
CA HIS A 124 -18.92 -4.03 7.90
C HIS A 124 -17.86 -2.95 8.12
N ARG A 125 -16.60 -3.22 7.74
CA ARG A 125 -15.46 -2.32 7.92
C ARG A 125 -14.36 -2.65 6.92
N VAL A 126 -13.62 -1.64 6.51
CA VAL A 126 -12.38 -1.79 5.73
C VAL A 126 -11.20 -1.36 6.59
N LEU A 127 -10.13 -2.16 6.59
CA LEU A 127 -8.82 -1.82 7.12
C LEU A 127 -7.83 -1.83 5.94
N THR A 128 -7.19 -0.71 5.68
CA THR A 128 -6.25 -0.58 4.54
C THR A 128 -5.00 0.20 4.94
N VAL A 129 -3.99 0.21 4.07
CA VAL A 129 -2.72 0.90 4.32
C VAL A 129 -2.51 1.97 3.27
N ASP A 130 -2.10 3.17 3.67
CA ASP A 130 -1.66 4.29 2.82
C ASP A 130 -2.48 4.44 1.54
N LEU A 131 -3.75 4.78 1.66
CA LEU A 131 -4.60 5.08 0.50
C LEU A 131 -3.93 6.16 -0.37
N HIS A 132 -3.97 5.95 -1.69
CA HIS A 132 -3.41 6.89 -2.67
C HIS A 132 -3.91 8.34 -2.46
N ALA A 133 -5.17 8.46 -2.03
CA ALA A 133 -5.78 9.72 -1.65
C ALA A 133 -6.68 9.51 -0.43
N GLU A 134 -6.48 10.27 0.63
CA GLU A 134 -7.19 10.09 1.90
C GLU A 134 -8.71 10.24 1.77
N GLN A 135 -9.18 11.08 0.84
CA GLN A 135 -10.60 11.27 0.57
C GLN A 135 -11.32 10.00 0.09
N ILE A 136 -10.61 8.96 -0.35
CA ILE A 136 -11.19 7.67 -0.74
C ILE A 136 -11.95 7.04 0.44
N GLN A 137 -11.54 7.30 1.68
CA GLN A 137 -12.28 6.87 2.88
C GLN A 137 -13.74 7.34 2.84
N GLY A 138 -13.99 8.54 2.33
CA GLY A 138 -15.34 9.10 2.17
C GLY A 138 -16.17 8.49 1.04
N PHE A 139 -15.61 7.59 0.22
CA PHE A 139 -16.36 6.88 -0.81
C PHE A 139 -17.10 5.66 -0.28
N PHE A 140 -16.68 5.16 0.87
CA PHE A 140 -17.33 4.04 1.53
C PHE A 140 -18.53 4.50 2.35
N SER A 141 -19.58 3.70 2.37
CA SER A 141 -20.73 3.85 3.28
C SER A 141 -20.52 3.13 4.63
N ILE A 142 -19.40 2.47 4.79
CA ILE A 142 -18.98 1.72 5.98
C ILE A 142 -17.68 2.34 6.55
N PRO A 143 -17.37 2.12 7.84
CA PRO A 143 -16.13 2.61 8.43
C PRO A 143 -14.89 2.12 7.70
N VAL A 144 -13.89 3.01 7.57
CA VAL A 144 -12.59 2.74 6.99
C VAL A 144 -11.51 3.15 7.96
N ASP A 145 -10.63 2.22 8.30
CA ASP A 145 -9.38 2.50 9.01
C ASP A 145 -8.24 2.50 7.98
N ASN A 146 -7.74 3.68 7.65
CA ASN A 146 -6.53 3.83 6.85
C ASN A 146 -5.34 3.92 7.79
N VAL A 147 -4.54 2.85 7.89
CA VAL A 147 -3.33 2.84 8.70
C VAL A 147 -2.13 3.30 7.87
N TYR A 148 -1.13 3.87 8.54
CA TYR A 148 0.05 4.39 7.85
C TYR A 148 1.21 3.41 7.93
N GLY A 149 1.89 3.18 6.80
CA GLY A 149 3.13 2.41 6.73
C GLY A 149 4.34 3.17 7.25
N SER A 150 4.22 4.50 7.37
CA SER A 150 5.32 5.39 7.76
C SER A 150 6.06 4.97 9.03
N PRO A 151 5.45 4.49 10.13
CA PRO A 151 6.22 4.06 11.31
C PRO A 151 7.20 2.91 11.02
N VAL A 152 6.81 1.99 10.13
CA VAL A 152 7.70 0.88 9.74
C VAL A 152 8.83 1.37 8.83
N LEU A 153 8.52 2.31 7.93
CA LEU A 153 9.50 2.91 7.03
C LEU A 153 10.50 3.76 7.80
N THR A 154 10.05 4.63 8.70
CA THR A 154 10.92 5.52 9.48
C THR A 154 11.79 4.77 10.48
N ASP A 155 11.28 3.72 11.15
CA ASP A 155 12.08 2.83 12.01
C ASP A 155 13.22 2.17 11.22
N ASP A 156 12.97 1.75 9.99
CA ASP A 156 14.02 1.23 9.12
C ASP A 156 15.02 2.31 8.71
N ILE A 157 14.57 3.51 8.32
CA ILE A 157 15.43 4.64 7.95
C ILE A 157 16.37 5.00 9.10
N GLU A 158 15.87 5.09 10.32
CA GLU A 158 16.66 5.38 11.52
C GLU A 158 17.75 4.32 11.76
N ARG A 159 17.41 3.03 11.60
CA ARG A 159 18.37 1.91 11.72
C ARG A 159 19.46 1.91 10.67
N GLN A 160 19.21 2.49 9.50
CA GLN A 160 20.23 2.58 8.43
C GLN A 160 21.29 3.66 8.72
N HIS A 161 21.03 4.58 9.66
CA HIS A 161 21.96 5.66 10.02
C HIS A 161 22.51 6.44 8.81
N TYR A 162 21.63 6.82 7.88
CA TYR A 162 22.03 7.58 6.69
C TYR A 162 22.62 8.94 7.09
N GLU A 163 23.82 9.23 6.58
CA GLU A 163 24.52 10.49 6.81
C GLU A 163 23.92 11.60 5.93
N ASN A 164 23.88 12.82 6.46
CA ASN A 164 23.43 14.04 5.77
C ASN A 164 22.11 13.87 5.02
N LEU A 165 21.11 13.29 5.70
CA LEU A 165 19.82 12.92 5.12
C LEU A 165 18.95 14.15 4.80
N ILE A 166 18.27 14.11 3.67
CA ILE A 166 17.18 15.01 3.28
C ILE A 166 16.02 14.21 2.71
N VAL A 167 14.79 14.50 3.14
CA VAL A 167 13.61 13.88 2.53
C VAL A 167 13.23 14.65 1.26
N VAL A 168 12.84 13.92 0.23
CA VAL A 168 12.46 14.47 -1.07
C VAL A 168 11.05 14.04 -1.45
N SER A 169 10.19 15.01 -1.72
CA SER A 169 8.91 14.73 -2.37
C SER A 169 9.11 14.60 -3.88
N PRO A 170 8.68 13.49 -4.50
CA PRO A 170 8.86 13.27 -5.95
C PRO A 170 7.98 14.20 -6.81
N ASP A 171 6.98 14.83 -6.23
CA ASP A 171 6.11 15.82 -6.88
C ASP A 171 5.35 16.67 -5.84
N VAL A 172 4.57 17.63 -6.31
CA VAL A 172 3.78 18.53 -5.45
C VAL A 172 2.68 17.78 -4.69
N GLY A 173 2.14 16.69 -5.24
CA GLY A 173 1.07 15.89 -4.61
C GLY A 173 1.55 15.13 -3.38
N GLY A 174 2.80 14.65 -3.38
CA GLY A 174 3.41 13.90 -2.28
C GLY A 174 3.97 14.75 -1.12
N VAL A 175 3.91 16.09 -1.22
CA VAL A 175 4.57 17.00 -0.24
C VAL A 175 4.06 16.79 1.19
N VAL A 176 2.78 16.52 1.38
CA VAL A 176 2.22 16.31 2.73
C VAL A 176 2.86 15.10 3.39
N ARG A 177 2.94 13.97 2.69
CA ARG A 177 3.57 12.73 3.15
C ARG A 177 5.05 12.93 3.42
N ALA A 178 5.79 13.51 2.47
CA ALA A 178 7.22 13.76 2.61
C ALA A 178 7.53 14.68 3.80
N ARG A 179 6.68 15.70 4.04
CA ARG A 179 6.81 16.60 5.18
C ARG A 179 6.61 15.90 6.52
N ALA A 180 5.64 14.97 6.60
CA ALA A 180 5.42 14.18 7.81
C ALA A 180 6.65 13.34 8.15
N VAL A 181 7.22 12.64 7.16
CA VAL A 181 8.44 11.85 7.33
C VAL A 181 9.64 12.74 7.69
N ALA A 182 9.83 13.88 7.03
CA ALA A 182 10.92 14.81 7.32
C ALA A 182 10.82 15.35 8.76
N LYS A 183 9.61 15.69 9.21
CA LYS A 183 9.36 16.13 10.59
C LYS A 183 9.69 15.04 11.60
N GLN A 184 9.26 13.80 11.36
CA GLN A 184 9.51 12.68 12.25
C GLN A 184 11.02 12.37 12.38
N LEU A 185 11.74 12.41 11.26
CA LEU A 185 13.20 12.19 11.21
C LEU A 185 14.01 13.44 11.63
N ASN A 186 13.35 14.57 11.85
CA ASN A 186 13.99 15.87 12.15
C ASN A 186 15.04 16.27 11.11
N VAL A 187 14.68 16.16 9.82
CA VAL A 187 15.55 16.50 8.67
C VAL A 187 14.85 17.48 7.73
N ASP A 188 15.63 18.09 6.82
CA ASP A 188 15.11 19.01 5.81
C ASP A 188 14.24 18.30 4.77
N LEU A 189 13.44 19.09 4.03
CA LEU A 189 12.59 18.67 2.92
C LEU A 189 13.00 19.37 1.64
N ALA A 190 13.16 18.60 0.55
CA ALA A 190 13.22 19.12 -0.80
C ALA A 190 12.00 18.64 -1.61
N ILE A 191 11.67 19.36 -2.68
CA ILE A 191 10.51 19.07 -3.54
C ILE A 191 10.97 19.08 -4.99
N ILE A 192 10.56 18.07 -5.75
CA ILE A 192 10.72 18.04 -7.21
C ILE A 192 9.47 18.63 -7.85
N ASP A 193 9.59 19.83 -8.42
CA ASP A 193 8.52 20.46 -9.20
C ASP A 193 8.66 20.09 -10.68
N LYS A 194 7.69 19.34 -11.20
CA LYS A 194 7.66 18.85 -12.58
C LYS A 194 6.90 19.85 -13.45
N ARG A 195 7.65 20.63 -14.26
CA ARG A 195 7.06 21.55 -15.22
C ARG A 195 7.14 21.01 -16.65
N ARG A 196 6.06 21.12 -17.38
CA ARG A 196 6.04 20.98 -18.84
C ARG A 196 5.92 22.39 -19.41
N PRO A 197 7.02 22.98 -19.97
CA PRO A 197 6.95 24.33 -20.51
C PRO A 197 5.96 24.46 -21.66
N GLN A 198 5.89 23.44 -22.54
CA GLN A 198 4.92 23.33 -23.64
C GLN A 198 4.54 21.87 -23.92
N ALA A 199 3.41 21.68 -24.65
CA ALA A 199 3.03 20.36 -25.17
C ALA A 199 4.12 19.87 -26.14
N ASN A 200 4.69 18.68 -25.91
CA ASN A 200 5.80 18.03 -26.65
C ASN A 200 7.22 18.46 -26.26
N GLU A 201 7.42 19.29 -25.24
CA GLU A 201 8.76 19.53 -24.69
C GLU A 201 9.14 18.53 -23.58
N ALA A 202 10.45 18.34 -23.42
CA ALA A 202 10.98 17.49 -22.35
C ALA A 202 10.54 18.03 -20.98
N GLN A 203 10.16 17.14 -20.10
CA GLN A 203 9.76 17.48 -18.73
C GLN A 203 10.99 17.98 -17.97
N VAL A 204 10.97 19.26 -17.56
CA VAL A 204 12.03 19.83 -16.73
C VAL A 204 11.69 19.62 -15.26
N MET A 205 12.64 19.10 -14.49
CA MET A 205 12.51 18.94 -13.05
C MET A 205 13.26 20.06 -12.34
N HIS A 206 12.52 20.89 -11.60
CA HIS A 206 13.10 21.91 -10.72
C HIS A 206 13.15 21.35 -9.30
N ILE A 207 14.33 21.36 -8.70
CA ILE A 207 14.51 20.94 -7.31
C ILE A 207 14.45 22.18 -6.44
N ILE A 208 13.53 22.19 -5.48
CA ILE A 208 13.39 23.21 -4.46
C ILE A 208 13.97 22.63 -3.17
N GLY A 209 15.09 23.20 -2.71
CA GLY A 209 15.86 22.73 -1.57
C GLY A 209 17.31 22.39 -1.97
N GLU A 210 18.21 22.32 -0.99
CA GLU A 210 19.64 22.04 -1.20
C GLU A 210 19.90 20.54 -1.07
N VAL A 211 20.29 19.90 -2.16
CA VAL A 211 20.49 18.44 -2.24
C VAL A 211 21.96 18.03 -2.49
N SER A 212 22.82 19.00 -2.77
CA SER A 212 24.22 18.74 -3.11
C SER A 212 24.99 18.13 -1.92
N GLY A 213 25.70 17.05 -2.17
CA GLY A 213 26.42 16.28 -1.15
C GLY A 213 25.56 15.54 -0.14
N ARG A 214 24.23 15.49 -0.34
CA ARG A 214 23.29 14.89 0.63
C ARG A 214 22.82 13.50 0.20
N THR A 215 22.40 12.72 1.18
CA THR A 215 21.61 11.49 0.95
C THR A 215 20.15 11.89 0.78
N CYS A 216 19.64 11.76 -0.44
CA CYS A 216 18.27 12.10 -0.80
C CYS A 216 17.34 10.89 -0.61
N LEU A 217 16.33 11.03 0.26
CA LEU A 217 15.33 10.02 0.55
C LEU A 217 14.02 10.40 -0.13
N ILE A 218 13.71 9.77 -1.27
CA ILE A 218 12.41 9.94 -1.94
C ILE A 218 11.36 9.11 -1.20
N VAL A 219 10.22 9.74 -0.83
CA VAL A 219 9.10 9.05 -0.18
C VAL A 219 7.85 9.16 -1.03
N ASP A 220 7.24 8.01 -1.33
CA ASP A 220 5.99 7.96 -2.09
C ASP A 220 5.05 6.86 -1.55
N ASP A 221 3.76 6.89 -1.95
CA ASP A 221 2.82 5.82 -1.60
C ASP A 221 3.03 4.56 -2.42
N MET A 222 3.31 4.70 -3.70
CA MET A 222 3.48 3.55 -4.59
C MET A 222 4.57 3.76 -5.63
N VAL A 223 5.14 2.66 -6.07
CA VAL A 223 5.99 2.59 -7.25
C VAL A 223 5.36 1.64 -8.27
N ASP A 224 4.99 2.18 -9.43
CA ASP A 224 4.39 1.40 -10.53
C ASP A 224 5.45 1.02 -11.57
N THR A 225 5.58 1.71 -12.68
CA THR A 225 6.61 1.43 -13.69
C THR A 225 8.00 1.92 -13.29
N ALA A 226 8.13 2.58 -12.17
CA ALA A 226 9.34 3.26 -11.66
C ALA A 226 9.90 4.37 -12.56
N GLY A 227 9.31 4.65 -13.72
CA GLY A 227 9.85 5.65 -14.66
C GLY A 227 9.96 7.05 -14.06
N THR A 228 8.96 7.50 -13.33
CA THR A 228 8.97 8.79 -12.65
C THR A 228 10.01 8.85 -11.53
N LEU A 229 10.09 7.78 -10.73
CA LEU A 229 11.04 7.65 -9.64
C LEU A 229 12.49 7.66 -10.14
N CYS A 230 12.76 6.92 -11.21
CA CYS A 230 14.11 6.86 -11.80
C CYS A 230 14.54 8.20 -12.39
N LYS A 231 13.63 8.92 -13.08
CA LYS A 231 13.92 10.29 -13.56
C LYS A 231 14.18 11.26 -12.40
N ALA A 232 13.43 11.13 -11.30
CA ALA A 232 13.68 11.92 -10.10
C ALA A 232 15.06 11.63 -9.52
N ALA A 233 15.49 10.37 -9.49
CA ALA A 233 16.82 9.98 -9.04
C ALA A 233 17.93 10.59 -9.91
N THR A 234 17.80 10.52 -11.24
CA THR A 234 18.77 11.14 -12.17
C THR A 234 18.84 12.65 -11.94
N ALA A 235 17.70 13.36 -11.84
CA ALA A 235 17.70 14.80 -11.58
C ALA A 235 18.40 15.16 -10.26
N LEU A 236 18.17 14.39 -9.19
CA LEU A 236 18.87 14.60 -7.91
C LEU A 236 20.38 14.39 -8.03
N LYS A 237 20.82 13.35 -8.74
CA LYS A 237 22.25 13.09 -9.00
C LYS A 237 22.89 14.21 -9.83
N GLU A 238 22.21 14.71 -10.86
CA GLU A 238 22.66 15.86 -11.66
C GLU A 238 22.82 17.14 -10.83
N HIS A 239 22.02 17.28 -9.74
CA HIS A 239 22.14 18.38 -8.77
C HIS A 239 23.11 18.08 -7.61
N GLY A 240 23.93 17.03 -7.75
CA GLY A 240 25.03 16.74 -6.83
C GLY A 240 24.64 15.89 -5.62
N ALA A 241 23.48 15.24 -5.60
CA ALA A 241 23.13 14.31 -4.53
C ALA A 241 24.16 13.18 -4.42
N ALA A 242 24.68 12.94 -3.22
CA ALA A 242 25.65 11.87 -2.97
C ALA A 242 25.00 10.49 -3.12
N LYS A 243 23.79 10.32 -2.59
CA LYS A 243 23.04 9.08 -2.65
C LYS A 243 21.55 9.37 -2.84
N VAL A 244 20.85 8.49 -3.60
CA VAL A 244 19.39 8.59 -3.80
C VAL A 244 18.74 7.27 -3.46
N ILE A 245 17.87 7.28 -2.47
CA ILE A 245 17.16 6.12 -1.97
C ILE A 245 15.67 6.43 -2.07
N ALA A 246 14.85 5.43 -2.40
CA ALA A 246 13.40 5.57 -2.37
C ALA A 246 12.77 4.64 -1.34
N TYR A 247 11.76 5.13 -0.64
CA TYR A 247 10.89 4.37 0.24
C TYR A 247 9.45 4.53 -0.25
N CYS A 248 8.82 3.42 -0.60
CA CYS A 248 7.44 3.38 -1.09
C CYS A 248 6.65 2.30 -0.35
N THR A 249 5.41 2.60 -0.01
CA THR A 249 4.55 1.61 0.65
C THR A 249 4.16 0.49 -0.30
N HIS A 250 3.67 0.81 -1.51
CA HIS A 250 3.09 -0.17 -2.41
C HIS A 250 3.96 -0.49 -3.62
N PRO A 251 4.59 -1.68 -3.68
CA PRO A 251 5.37 -2.12 -4.84
C PRO A 251 4.47 -2.69 -5.94
N VAL A 252 3.82 -1.84 -6.73
CA VAL A 252 3.04 -2.30 -7.88
C VAL A 252 3.96 -2.92 -8.93
N LEU A 253 5.09 -2.27 -9.23
CA LEU A 253 6.23 -2.77 -10.01
C LEU A 253 5.81 -3.44 -11.33
N SER A 254 4.95 -2.76 -12.08
CA SER A 254 4.42 -3.27 -13.34
C SER A 254 5.27 -2.87 -14.56
N GLY A 255 4.98 -3.50 -15.68
CA GLY A 255 5.59 -3.18 -16.98
C GLY A 255 7.11 -3.26 -16.95
N ASN A 256 7.80 -2.17 -17.33
CA ASN A 256 9.26 -2.11 -17.42
C ASN A 256 9.95 -1.70 -16.10
N ALA A 257 9.30 -1.87 -14.94
CA ALA A 257 9.82 -1.39 -13.66
C ALA A 257 11.23 -1.92 -13.35
N MET A 258 11.47 -3.22 -13.56
CA MET A 258 12.78 -3.83 -13.33
C MET A 258 13.86 -3.19 -14.22
N GLN A 259 13.59 -3.05 -15.51
CA GLN A 259 14.54 -2.43 -16.44
C GLN A 259 14.83 -0.97 -16.07
N ASN A 260 13.78 -0.22 -15.71
CA ASN A 260 13.92 1.17 -15.28
C ASN A 260 14.79 1.28 -14.03
N ILE A 261 14.54 0.46 -13.00
CA ILE A 261 15.33 0.46 -11.76
C ILE A 261 16.78 0.05 -12.02
N SER A 262 16.99 -1.01 -12.79
CA SER A 262 18.34 -1.52 -13.08
C SER A 262 19.22 -0.52 -13.83
N ASN A 263 18.62 0.28 -14.71
CA ASN A 263 19.31 1.27 -15.55
C ASN A 263 19.32 2.69 -14.95
N SER A 264 18.83 2.88 -13.73
CA SER A 264 18.72 4.20 -13.11
C SER A 264 19.86 4.54 -12.18
N ASP A 265 19.91 5.82 -11.80
CA ASP A 265 20.81 6.36 -10.78
C ASP A 265 20.26 6.15 -9.35
N LEU A 266 19.16 5.39 -9.20
CA LEU A 266 18.61 5.05 -7.90
C LEU A 266 19.51 4.02 -7.20
N ASP A 267 20.05 4.39 -6.03
CA ASP A 267 20.93 3.51 -5.27
C ASP A 267 20.19 2.35 -4.61
N SER A 268 18.97 2.59 -4.10
CA SER A 268 18.15 1.58 -3.45
C SER A 268 16.66 1.95 -3.48
N LEU A 269 15.81 0.93 -3.61
CA LEU A 269 14.36 1.00 -3.45
C LEU A 269 13.93 0.13 -2.28
N VAL A 270 13.32 0.72 -1.28
CA VAL A 270 12.73 0.02 -0.14
C VAL A 270 11.22 0.09 -0.25
N VAL A 271 10.58 -1.06 -0.17
CA VAL A 271 9.12 -1.21 -0.31
C VAL A 271 8.56 -2.06 0.82
N THR A 272 7.24 -2.06 0.97
CA THR A 272 6.61 -2.96 1.94
C THR A 272 6.07 -4.23 1.27
N ASP A 273 5.55 -5.15 2.09
CA ASP A 273 4.94 -6.39 1.63
C ASP A 273 3.41 -6.30 1.43
N THR A 274 2.87 -5.09 1.21
CA THR A 274 1.44 -4.89 0.84
C THR A 274 1.08 -5.58 -0.46
N ILE A 275 2.05 -5.72 -1.36
CA ILE A 275 1.99 -6.49 -2.61
C ILE A 275 3.18 -7.45 -2.62
N PRO A 276 2.99 -8.73 -2.94
CA PRO A 276 4.10 -9.68 -3.00
C PRO A 276 5.06 -9.33 -4.15
N LEU A 277 6.35 -9.36 -3.88
CA LEU A 277 7.37 -9.18 -4.91
C LEU A 277 7.46 -10.42 -5.80
N SER A 278 7.61 -10.22 -7.10
CA SER A 278 7.99 -11.29 -8.01
C SER A 278 9.42 -11.77 -7.71
N LYS A 279 9.78 -12.98 -8.18
CA LYS A 279 11.13 -13.54 -8.03
C LYS A 279 12.22 -12.62 -8.59
N GLU A 280 11.92 -11.90 -9.66
CA GLU A 280 12.83 -10.95 -10.28
C GLU A 280 13.21 -9.81 -9.33
N PHE A 281 12.22 -9.22 -8.65
CA PHE A 281 12.46 -8.13 -7.69
C PHE A 281 13.04 -8.63 -6.38
N THR A 282 12.63 -9.81 -5.91
CA THR A 282 13.22 -10.42 -4.70
C THR A 282 14.72 -10.67 -4.84
N ASN A 283 15.18 -10.98 -6.06
CA ASN A 283 16.60 -11.22 -6.35
C ASN A 283 17.36 -9.94 -6.75
N CYS A 284 16.71 -8.79 -6.86
CA CYS A 284 17.35 -7.53 -7.22
C CYS A 284 18.07 -6.92 -5.99
N PRO A 285 19.41 -6.74 -6.03
CA PRO A 285 20.16 -6.21 -4.89
C PRO A 285 19.81 -4.77 -4.54
N ARG A 286 19.17 -4.03 -5.45
CA ARG A 286 18.71 -2.66 -5.22
C ARG A 286 17.33 -2.58 -4.57
N VAL A 287 16.59 -3.70 -4.51
CA VAL A 287 15.23 -3.73 -3.95
C VAL A 287 15.24 -4.46 -2.62
N ARG A 288 14.67 -3.82 -1.60
CA ARG A 288 14.53 -4.39 -0.26
C ARG A 288 13.08 -4.29 0.19
N GLN A 289 12.56 -5.34 0.84
CA GLN A 289 11.18 -5.40 1.30
C GLN A 289 11.11 -5.40 2.83
N LEU A 290 10.21 -4.57 3.38
CA LEU A 290 9.86 -4.51 4.79
C LEU A 290 8.48 -5.12 5.01
N SER A 291 8.28 -5.79 6.14
CA SER A 291 6.98 -6.38 6.44
C SER A 291 6.11 -5.47 7.30
N LEU A 292 4.85 -5.31 6.90
CA LEU A 292 3.79 -4.65 7.68
C LEU A 292 2.99 -5.64 8.54
N ALA A 293 3.40 -6.91 8.61
CA ALA A 293 2.63 -7.94 9.30
C ALA A 293 2.36 -7.60 10.77
N LYS A 294 3.35 -7.06 11.49
CA LYS A 294 3.20 -6.67 12.90
C LYS A 294 2.22 -5.49 13.07
N LEU A 295 2.31 -4.49 12.18
CA LEU A 295 1.42 -3.33 12.17
C LEU A 295 -0.03 -3.77 11.92
N LEU A 296 -0.25 -4.58 10.88
CA LEU A 296 -1.58 -5.07 10.51
C LEU A 296 -2.15 -6.03 11.58
N ALA A 297 -1.33 -6.89 12.19
CA ALA A 297 -1.74 -7.74 13.28
C ALA A 297 -2.24 -6.93 14.49
N GLU A 298 -1.52 -5.89 14.89
CA GLU A 298 -1.94 -5.00 15.96
C GLU A 298 -3.21 -4.23 15.59
N SER A 299 -3.34 -3.77 14.35
CA SER A 299 -4.55 -3.11 13.86
C SER A 299 -5.77 -4.04 13.92
N ILE A 300 -5.63 -5.29 13.47
CA ILE A 300 -6.68 -6.32 13.55
C ILE A 300 -7.08 -6.58 15.00
N ARG A 301 -6.10 -6.73 15.91
CA ARG A 301 -6.35 -6.94 17.33
C ARG A 301 -7.15 -5.76 17.91
N ARG A 302 -6.78 -4.53 17.61
CA ARG A 302 -7.47 -3.32 18.10
C ARG A 302 -8.89 -3.22 17.56
N VAL A 303 -9.11 -3.46 16.27
CA VAL A 303 -10.46 -3.49 15.68
C VAL A 303 -11.33 -4.55 16.35
N SER A 304 -10.79 -5.75 16.58
CA SER A 304 -11.52 -6.84 17.23
C SER A 304 -11.86 -6.55 18.71
N ASN A 305 -10.97 -5.83 19.41
CA ASN A 305 -11.16 -5.44 20.80
C ASN A 305 -11.89 -4.09 20.98
N GLU A 306 -12.30 -3.43 19.88
CA GLU A 306 -12.92 -2.11 19.88
C GLU A 306 -12.00 -1.01 20.48
N GLU A 307 -10.68 -1.15 20.29
CA GLU A 307 -9.65 -0.20 20.69
C GLU A 307 -9.38 0.82 19.57
N SER A 308 -8.88 2.01 19.92
CA SER A 308 -8.54 3.07 18.97
C SER A 308 -7.38 2.69 18.06
N ILE A 309 -7.58 2.77 16.73
CA ILE A 309 -6.52 2.64 15.71
C ILE A 309 -5.66 3.90 15.66
N SER A 310 -6.26 5.09 15.74
CA SER A 310 -5.53 6.37 15.67
C SER A 310 -4.48 6.52 16.77
N ALA A 311 -4.73 5.94 17.96
CA ALA A 311 -3.76 5.92 19.04
C ALA A 311 -2.41 5.27 18.71
N MET A 312 -2.35 4.45 17.63
CA MET A 312 -1.09 3.88 17.15
C MET A 312 -0.18 4.92 16.47
N PHE A 313 -0.74 6.09 16.09
CA PHE A 313 -0.06 7.11 15.28
C PHE A 313 0.02 8.48 15.97
N GLU A 314 -0.41 8.60 17.25
CA GLU A 314 -0.42 9.89 17.98
C GLU A 314 0.97 10.47 18.25
N ASN A 315 2.02 9.65 18.16
CA ASN A 315 3.42 10.06 18.37
C ASN A 315 4.25 10.07 17.06
N THR A 316 3.60 10.00 15.90
CA THR A 316 4.27 9.95 14.59
C THR A 316 4.10 11.23 13.78
#